data_e561564f51274828c5b541ed6e94bea6
#
_entry.id   e561564f51274828c5b541ed6e94bea6
#
_cell.length_a   1.000
_cell.length_b   1.000
_cell.length_c   1.000
_cell.angle_alpha   90.00
_cell.angle_beta   90.00
_cell.angle_gamma   90.00
#
_symmetry.space_group_name_H-M   'P 1'
#
loop_
_entity.id
_entity.type
_entity.pdbx_description
1 polymer ?
#
loop_
_entity_poly.entity_id
_entity_poly.type
_entity_poly.pdbx_seq_one_letter_code
_entity_poly.pdbx_strand_id
1 'polypeptide(L)'
;MTTKHEIRRRTNDAVKLLLLGHSTQAVVAKVAEREGCSRRTARRITARAWKVVRDDVDKVGLENPEMASLLIHQLQTIAAQGLETNQLGSAVAATRELAALLGIGANNRRPKGGYYGR
;
A
#
# COMPACT_ATOMS: atom_id res chain seq x y z
N MET A 1 -6.47 -26.09 4.63
CA MET A 1 -7.26 -24.91 4.99
C MET A 1 -6.39 -23.84 5.65
N THR A 2 -6.58 -22.62 5.29
CA THR A 2 -5.73 -21.54 5.78
C THR A 2 -6.26 -21.01 7.12
N THR A 3 -5.39 -21.00 8.12
CA THR A 3 -5.75 -20.50 9.44
C THR A 3 -5.61 -18.98 9.49
N LYS A 4 -6.19 -18.37 10.53
CA LYS A 4 -6.02 -16.93 10.74
C LYS A 4 -4.56 -16.57 10.90
N HIS A 5 -3.79 -17.41 11.54
CA HIS A 5 -2.38 -17.20 11.77
C HIS A 5 -1.62 -17.16 10.44
N GLU A 6 -1.94 -18.08 9.55
CA GLU A 6 -1.32 -18.11 8.24
C GLU A 6 -1.69 -16.91 7.38
N ILE A 7 -2.96 -16.50 7.46
CA ILE A 7 -3.41 -15.33 6.73
C ILE A 7 -2.64 -14.11 7.21
N ARG A 8 -2.47 -13.98 8.51
CA ARG A 8 -1.71 -12.86 9.08
C ARG A 8 -0.25 -12.89 8.62
N ARG A 9 0.36 -14.06 8.65
CA ARG A 9 1.74 -14.21 8.20
C ARG A 9 1.90 -13.80 6.75
N ARG A 10 1.02 -14.30 5.89
CA ARG A 10 1.07 -13.99 4.47
C ARG A 10 0.88 -12.49 4.22
N THR A 11 -0.05 -11.89 4.95
CA THR A 11 -0.29 -10.46 4.85
C THR A 11 0.93 -9.67 5.29
N ASN A 12 1.55 -10.06 6.41
CA ASN A 12 2.74 -9.37 6.90
C ASN A 12 3.90 -9.50 5.93
N ASP A 13 4.07 -10.66 5.30
CA ASP A 13 5.12 -10.83 4.30
C ASP A 13 4.88 -9.92 3.10
N ALA A 14 3.63 -9.78 2.69
CA ALA A 14 3.28 -8.89 1.59
C ALA A 14 3.54 -7.42 1.97
N VAL A 15 3.24 -7.04 3.22
CA VAL A 15 3.53 -5.70 3.71
C VAL A 15 5.02 -5.41 3.58
N LYS A 16 5.86 -6.37 3.97
CA LYS A 16 7.31 -6.18 3.85
C LYS A 16 7.73 -5.94 2.41
N LEU A 17 7.16 -6.69 1.49
CA LEU A 17 7.48 -6.51 0.07
C LEU A 17 7.05 -5.14 -0.42
N LEU A 18 5.87 -4.67 0.01
CA LEU A 18 5.42 -3.34 -0.38
C LEU A 18 6.34 -2.26 0.18
N LEU A 19 6.77 -2.41 1.42
CA LEU A 19 7.66 -1.43 2.04
C LEU A 19 9.04 -1.42 1.42
N LEU A 20 9.45 -2.52 0.81
CA LEU A 20 10.72 -2.59 0.09
C LEU A 20 10.63 -1.94 -1.30
N GLY A 21 9.45 -1.52 -1.71
CA GLY A 21 9.30 -0.82 -2.96
C GLY A 21 8.84 -1.66 -4.13
N HIS A 22 8.44 -2.90 -3.89
CA HIS A 22 7.91 -3.73 -4.98
C HIS A 22 6.55 -3.20 -5.42
N SER A 23 6.29 -3.25 -6.71
CA SER A 23 4.99 -2.86 -7.22
C SER A 23 3.92 -3.84 -6.77
N THR A 24 2.67 -3.40 -6.80
CA THR A 24 1.54 -4.25 -6.43
C THR A 24 1.54 -5.54 -7.26
N GLN A 25 1.78 -5.42 -8.56
CA GLN A 25 1.82 -6.59 -9.43
C GLN A 25 2.95 -7.55 -9.08
N ALA A 26 4.12 -6.99 -8.74
CA ALA A 26 5.25 -7.82 -8.34
C ALA A 26 4.95 -8.54 -7.03
N VAL A 27 4.28 -7.87 -6.09
CA VAL A 27 3.91 -8.49 -4.82
C VAL A 27 2.93 -9.63 -5.06
N VAL A 28 1.92 -9.40 -5.91
CA VAL A 28 0.95 -10.45 -6.24
C VAL A 28 1.66 -11.67 -6.81
N ALA A 29 2.59 -11.47 -7.75
CA ALA A 29 3.31 -12.57 -8.37
C ALA A 29 4.15 -13.33 -7.35
N LYS A 30 4.87 -12.60 -6.49
CA LYS A 30 5.71 -13.22 -5.48
C LYS A 30 4.90 -14.00 -4.44
N VAL A 31 3.77 -13.45 -4.02
CA VAL A 31 2.89 -14.12 -3.07
C VAL A 31 2.32 -15.39 -3.68
N ALA A 32 1.85 -15.31 -4.92
CA ALA A 32 1.30 -16.50 -5.60
C ALA A 32 2.34 -17.59 -5.68
N GLU A 33 3.57 -17.24 -6.02
CA GLU A 33 4.65 -18.19 -6.13
C GLU A 33 5.05 -18.79 -4.79
N ARG A 34 5.25 -17.95 -3.79
CA ARG A 34 5.70 -18.40 -2.48
C ARG A 34 4.68 -19.28 -1.78
N GLU A 35 3.42 -18.89 -1.85
CA GLU A 35 2.37 -19.58 -1.13
C GLU A 35 1.70 -20.68 -1.95
N GLY A 36 2.06 -20.79 -3.22
CA GLY A 36 1.43 -21.78 -4.07
C GLY A 36 -0.05 -21.57 -4.25
N CYS A 37 -0.49 -20.33 -4.21
CA CYS A 37 -1.90 -19.99 -4.33
C CYS A 37 -2.21 -19.33 -5.67
N SER A 38 -3.51 -19.17 -5.96
CA SER A 38 -3.92 -18.53 -7.20
C SER A 38 -3.60 -17.05 -7.17
N ARG A 39 -3.55 -16.42 -8.34
CA ARG A 39 -3.35 -15.00 -8.42
C ARG A 39 -4.50 -14.23 -7.77
N ARG A 40 -5.71 -14.78 -7.82
CA ARG A 40 -6.86 -14.16 -7.17
C ARG A 40 -6.64 -14.09 -5.66
N THR A 41 -6.19 -15.20 -5.06
CA THR A 41 -5.88 -15.25 -3.64
C THR A 41 -4.74 -14.30 -3.31
N ALA A 42 -3.70 -14.29 -4.15
CA ALA A 42 -2.55 -13.40 -3.94
C ALA A 42 -2.97 -11.93 -4.00
N ARG A 43 -3.90 -11.57 -4.89
CA ARG A 43 -4.42 -10.21 -4.95
C ARG A 43 -5.16 -9.83 -3.68
N ARG A 44 -5.92 -10.75 -3.11
CA ARG A 44 -6.62 -10.50 -1.84
C ARG A 44 -5.63 -10.26 -0.71
N ILE A 45 -4.58 -11.06 -0.66
CA ILE A 45 -3.54 -10.89 0.35
C ILE A 45 -2.86 -9.52 0.18
N THR A 46 -2.53 -9.17 -1.05
CA THR A 46 -1.88 -7.89 -1.34
C THR A 46 -2.79 -6.72 -0.99
N ALA A 47 -4.10 -6.84 -1.26
CA ALA A 47 -5.06 -5.80 -0.90
C ALA A 47 -5.12 -5.61 0.62
N ARG A 48 -5.08 -6.71 1.38
CA ARG A 48 -5.03 -6.63 2.83
C ARG A 48 -3.74 -5.96 3.30
N ALA A 49 -2.63 -6.27 2.63
CA ALA A 49 -1.35 -5.66 2.97
C ALA A 49 -1.39 -4.15 2.76
N TRP A 50 -1.96 -3.69 1.66
CA TRP A 50 -2.12 -2.26 1.42
C TRP A 50 -2.98 -1.60 2.49
N LYS A 51 -4.03 -2.28 2.93
CA LYS A 51 -4.88 -1.75 3.98
C LYS A 51 -4.10 -1.60 5.29
N VAL A 52 -3.27 -2.58 5.61
CA VAL A 52 -2.42 -2.51 6.81
C VAL A 52 -1.49 -1.30 6.73
N VAL A 53 -0.85 -1.12 5.57
CA VAL A 53 0.06 0.01 5.38
C VAL A 53 -0.67 1.34 5.57
N ARG A 54 -1.85 1.48 4.97
CA ARG A 54 -2.62 2.71 5.08
C ARG A 54 -3.06 2.98 6.52
N ASP A 55 -3.54 1.93 7.20
CA ASP A 55 -4.00 2.09 8.59
C ASP A 55 -2.83 2.48 9.49
N ASP A 56 -1.67 1.87 9.30
CA ASP A 56 -0.49 2.19 10.09
C ASP A 56 -0.03 3.63 9.83
N VAL A 57 -0.08 4.07 8.60
CA VAL A 57 0.30 5.43 8.26
C VAL A 57 -0.65 6.43 8.91
N ASP A 58 -1.95 6.15 8.85
CA ASP A 58 -2.93 7.03 9.48
C ASP A 58 -2.67 7.14 10.98
N LYS A 59 -2.41 6.02 11.62
CA LYS A 59 -2.14 6.02 13.04
C LYS A 59 -0.87 6.79 13.37
N VAL A 60 0.20 6.52 12.63
CA VAL A 60 1.47 7.19 12.85
C VAL A 60 1.35 8.68 12.59
N GLY A 61 0.60 9.06 11.56
CA GLY A 61 0.40 10.45 11.22
C GLY A 61 -0.25 11.24 12.33
N LEU A 62 -1.13 10.59 13.10
CA LEU A 62 -1.78 11.23 14.22
C LEU A 62 -0.89 11.34 15.44
N GLU A 63 -0.02 10.35 15.64
CA GLU A 63 0.79 10.26 16.84
C GLU A 63 2.24 10.72 16.65
N ASN A 64 2.73 10.69 15.43
CA ASN A 64 4.14 10.98 15.18
C ASN A 64 4.33 11.59 13.79
N PRO A 65 4.26 12.92 13.70
CA PRO A 65 4.42 13.61 12.41
C PRO A 65 5.76 13.34 11.73
N GLU A 66 6.82 13.13 12.49
CA GLU A 66 8.13 12.87 11.90
C GLU A 66 8.15 11.55 11.14
N MET A 67 7.52 10.54 11.73
CA MET A 67 7.45 9.24 11.09
C MET A 67 6.55 9.30 9.85
N ALA A 68 5.46 10.06 9.93
CA ALA A 68 4.59 10.27 8.77
C ALA A 68 5.38 10.91 7.62
N SER A 69 6.21 11.91 7.93
CA SER A 69 7.05 12.56 6.93
C SER A 69 8.01 11.59 6.29
N LEU A 70 8.58 10.69 7.08
CA LEU A 70 9.49 9.68 6.57
C LEU A 70 8.78 8.72 5.60
N LEU A 71 7.59 8.29 5.96
CA LEU A 71 6.80 7.41 5.09
C LEU A 71 6.43 8.09 3.78
N ILE A 72 6.06 9.37 3.85
CA ILE A 72 5.76 10.14 2.64
C ILE A 72 6.99 10.21 1.76
N HIS A 73 8.15 10.46 2.36
CA HIS A 73 9.39 10.53 1.61
C HIS A 73 9.69 9.19 0.93
N GLN A 74 9.46 8.08 1.61
CA GLN A 74 9.67 6.76 1.01
C GLN A 74 8.77 6.54 -0.20
N LEU A 75 7.50 6.95 -0.10
CA LEU A 75 6.58 6.82 -1.22
C LEU A 75 7.00 7.70 -2.40
N GLN A 76 7.50 8.90 -2.12
CA GLN A 76 8.02 9.78 -3.17
C GLN A 76 9.20 9.13 -3.88
N THR A 77 10.07 8.48 -3.13
CA THR A 77 11.23 7.78 -3.69
C THR A 77 10.77 6.64 -4.60
N ILE A 78 9.78 5.87 -4.15
CA ILE A 78 9.25 4.77 -4.95
C ILE A 78 8.66 5.30 -6.26
N ALA A 79 7.91 6.40 -6.19
CA ALA A 79 7.32 7.00 -7.38
C ALA A 79 8.42 7.46 -8.35
N ALA A 80 9.45 8.10 -7.84
CA ALA A 80 10.56 8.57 -8.67
C ALA A 80 11.28 7.42 -9.34
N GLN A 81 11.57 6.36 -8.58
CA GLN A 81 12.24 5.19 -9.12
C GLN A 81 11.38 4.49 -10.17
N GLY A 82 10.08 4.45 -9.95
CA GLY A 82 9.18 3.86 -10.92
C GLY A 82 9.20 4.60 -12.24
N LEU A 83 9.28 5.92 -12.20
CA LEU A 83 9.38 6.73 -13.41
C LEU A 83 10.71 6.52 -14.11
N GLU A 84 11.80 6.51 -13.35
CA GLU A 84 13.13 6.32 -13.93
C GLU A 84 13.31 4.96 -14.57
N THR A 85 12.74 3.93 -13.99
CA THR A 85 12.87 2.58 -14.51
C THR A 85 11.72 2.20 -15.43
N ASN A 86 10.88 3.16 -15.76
CA ASN A 86 9.73 2.96 -16.64
C ASN A 86 8.73 1.94 -16.08
N GLN A 87 8.65 1.85 -14.78
CA GLN A 87 7.64 1.01 -14.10
C GLN A 87 6.47 1.87 -13.70
N LEU A 88 5.67 2.23 -14.68
CA LEU A 88 4.60 3.19 -14.48
C LEU A 88 3.55 2.75 -13.46
N GLY A 89 3.27 1.45 -13.41
CA GLY A 89 2.32 0.94 -12.43
C GLY A 89 2.74 1.23 -11.00
N SER A 90 4.03 1.06 -10.72
CA SER A 90 4.59 1.33 -9.41
C SER A 90 4.52 2.81 -9.08
N ALA A 91 4.87 3.66 -10.05
CA ALA A 91 4.82 5.11 -9.86
C ALA A 91 3.41 5.60 -9.60
N VAL A 92 2.44 5.09 -10.36
CA VAL A 92 1.04 5.47 -10.19
C VAL A 92 0.54 5.03 -8.82
N ALA A 93 0.86 3.81 -8.40
CA ALA A 93 0.41 3.31 -7.11
C ALA A 93 0.97 4.15 -5.97
N ALA A 94 2.26 4.49 -6.01
CA ALA A 94 2.88 5.30 -4.97
C ALA A 94 2.28 6.72 -4.95
N THR A 95 2.05 7.30 -6.13
CA THR A 95 1.46 8.63 -6.22
C THR A 95 0.04 8.64 -5.65
N ARG A 96 -0.71 7.59 -5.92
CA ARG A 96 -2.07 7.47 -5.40
C ARG A 96 -2.07 7.39 -3.87
N GLU A 97 -1.14 6.63 -3.29
CA GLU A 97 -1.03 6.55 -1.84
C GLU A 97 -0.59 7.87 -1.24
N LEU A 98 0.31 8.58 -1.91
CA LEU A 98 0.69 9.91 -1.46
C LEU A 98 -0.50 10.85 -1.44
N ALA A 99 -1.30 10.84 -2.48
CA ALA A 99 -2.48 11.69 -2.55
C ALA A 99 -3.43 11.38 -1.39
N ALA A 100 -3.62 10.10 -1.08
CA ALA A 100 -4.48 9.70 0.02
C ALA A 100 -3.92 10.18 1.36
N LEU A 101 -2.62 10.06 1.56
CA LEU A 101 -1.98 10.50 2.79
C LEU A 101 -2.06 12.01 2.98
N LEU A 102 -1.92 12.75 1.90
CA LEU A 102 -1.94 14.19 1.96
C LEU A 102 -3.35 14.77 1.95
N GLY A 103 -4.35 13.91 1.86
CA GLY A 103 -5.74 14.35 1.87
C GLY A 103 -6.19 14.97 0.57
N ILE A 104 -5.60 14.59 -0.55
CA ILE A 104 -5.98 15.14 -1.84
C ILE A 104 -6.34 14.00 -2.80
N GLY A 105 -7.03 14.32 -3.84
CA GLY A 105 -7.40 13.37 -4.86
C GLY A 105 -8.73 12.70 -4.61
N ALA A 106 -9.19 11.95 -5.58
CA ALA A 106 -10.51 11.33 -5.55
C ALA A 106 -10.65 10.31 -4.43
N ASN A 107 -9.57 9.62 -4.11
CA ASN A 107 -9.64 8.58 -3.10
C ASN A 107 -9.79 9.12 -1.69
N ASN A 108 -9.61 10.40 -1.53
CA ASN A 108 -9.73 10.97 -0.23
C ASN A 108 -11.07 11.60 -0.01
N ARG A 109 -12.08 11.23 -0.74
CA ARG A 109 -13.32 11.77 -0.53
C ARG A 109 -13.80 11.40 0.78
N ARG A 110 -14.17 12.27 1.57
CA ARG A 110 -14.59 12.01 2.85
C ARG A 110 -15.92 11.85 2.87
N PRO A 111 -16.38 10.84 3.18
CA PRO A 111 -17.75 10.67 3.27
C PRO A 111 -18.26 11.51 4.27
N LYS A 112 -17.61 11.81 5.09
CA LYS A 112 -18.06 12.56 5.95
C LYS A 112 -17.94 13.76 5.57
N GLY A 113 -18.08 13.93 5.33
CA GLY A 113 -17.97 14.90 5.21
C GLY A 113 -18.25 15.68 4.70
N GLY A 114 -18.50 15.68 4.48
CA GLY A 114 -18.90 16.27 4.14
C GLY A 114 -18.26 17.24 3.62
N TYR A 115 -17.62 17.47 3.63
CA TYR A 115 -17.01 18.44 3.44
C TYR A 115 -17.16 18.79 2.12
N TYR A 116 -17.41 18.34 1.50
CA TYR A 116 -17.59 18.78 0.41
C TYR A 116 -18.62 18.41 -0.09
N GLY A 117 -19.13 18.34 0.33
CA GLY A 117 -19.96 18.15 0.06
C GLY A 117 -20.67 18.11 -0.25
N ARG A 118 -20.76 18.12 -0.46
CA ARG A 118 -21.20 18.08 -0.78
C ARG A 118 -21.55 18.18 -0.98
#